data_003d2bf01e57914f460fb1d0e86ca477
#
_entry.id   003d2bf01e57914f460fb1d0e86ca477
#
_cell.length_a   1.000
_cell.length_b   1.000
_cell.length_c   1.000
_cell.angle_alpha   90.00
_cell.angle_beta   90.00
_cell.angle_gamma   90.00
#
_symmetry.space_group_name_H-M   'P 1'
#
loop_
_entity.id
_entity.type
_entity.pdbx_description
1 polymer ?
#
loop_
_entity_poly.entity_id
_entity_poly.type
_entity_poly.pdbx_seq_one_letter_code
_entity_poly.pdbx_strand_id
1 'polypeptide(L)'
;CSELDKNAVLSPNLSIHPAGWADTNNPASANFHGKYIYNNKLWNLTECRTCHGSDYTGGTTGSSCKTCHTSSSGPQSCRTCHGGTSGHANPPRALNGDTLTSSLGVGMHMAHLYNTNWSAQVECEECHTDFNGFADPLHIGPQPDGIAEINFGPLAKDSTHGTVPNPVWNRGNATCSNVYCHGNFSIGNQNQAPIWTNEETVVCGSCHGDPVSNNPTPGFPNNVVEPHYSFMTITSCYICHGSVIGPTGNFVDKTKHV
;
A
#
# COMPACT_ATOMS: atom_id res chain seq x y z
N CYS A 1 30.99 52.37 -3.71
CA CYS A 1 29.65 51.85 -3.40
C CYS A 1 28.66 52.68 -4.17
N SER A 2 28.15 52.16 -5.29
CA SER A 2 27.08 52.81 -6.02
C SER A 2 25.76 52.60 -5.28
N GLU A 3 25.03 53.70 -5.02
CA GLU A 3 23.68 53.58 -4.46
C GLU A 3 22.80 52.86 -5.46
N LEU A 4 22.07 51.84 -4.97
CA LEU A 4 21.01 51.18 -5.76
C LEU A 4 19.98 52.23 -6.15
N ASP A 5 19.67 52.29 -7.43
CA ASP A 5 18.66 53.20 -7.99
C ASP A 5 17.28 52.91 -7.33
N LYS A 6 16.85 53.86 -6.50
CA LYS A 6 15.55 53.78 -5.80
C LYS A 6 14.33 53.84 -6.76
N ASN A 7 14.57 54.08 -8.03
CA ASN A 7 13.57 54.12 -9.09
C ASN A 7 13.68 52.91 -10.04
N ALA A 8 14.41 51.88 -9.67
CA ALA A 8 14.40 50.65 -10.43
C ALA A 8 12.94 50.20 -10.57
N VAL A 9 12.44 50.20 -11.79
CA VAL A 9 11.10 49.67 -12.11
C VAL A 9 11.11 48.23 -11.64
N LEU A 10 10.32 47.93 -10.60
CA LEU A 10 10.10 46.56 -10.19
C LEU A 10 9.67 45.78 -11.44
N SER A 11 10.45 44.83 -11.84
CA SER A 11 10.09 43.91 -12.92
C SER A 11 8.63 43.51 -12.72
N PRO A 12 7.77 43.53 -13.75
CA PRO A 12 6.42 43.02 -13.62
C PRO A 12 6.53 41.64 -13.00
N ASN A 13 5.68 41.38 -12.01
CA ASN A 13 5.68 40.12 -11.24
C ASN A 13 5.92 38.92 -12.17
N LEU A 14 7.16 38.47 -12.27
CA LEU A 14 7.50 37.30 -13.04
C LEU A 14 6.92 36.08 -12.31
N SER A 15 5.67 35.75 -12.64
CA SER A 15 5.07 34.55 -12.12
C SER A 15 5.73 33.36 -12.81
N ILE A 16 6.59 32.68 -12.11
CA ILE A 16 7.24 31.43 -12.59
C ILE A 16 6.22 30.31 -12.75
N HIS A 17 5.14 30.38 -11.97
CA HIS A 17 4.07 29.39 -11.98
C HIS A 17 2.80 29.97 -12.63
N PRO A 18 2.02 29.14 -13.34
CA PRO A 18 0.77 29.57 -13.93
C PRO A 18 -0.26 29.98 -12.86
N ALA A 19 -1.24 30.81 -13.27
CA ALA A 19 -2.37 31.10 -12.39
C ALA A 19 -3.09 29.80 -11.95
N GLY A 20 -3.49 29.75 -10.69
CA GLY A 20 -4.12 28.55 -10.10
C GLY A 20 -3.13 27.51 -9.60
N TRP A 21 -1.83 27.78 -9.61
CA TRP A 21 -0.80 26.86 -9.15
C TRP A 21 -1.02 26.30 -7.74
N ALA A 22 -1.47 27.13 -6.81
CA ALA A 22 -1.75 26.77 -5.42
C ALA A 22 -3.23 26.96 -5.04
N ASP A 23 -4.13 26.90 -6.01
CA ASP A 23 -5.57 27.07 -5.76
C ASP A 23 -6.16 25.79 -5.17
N THR A 24 -6.28 25.77 -3.85
CA THR A 24 -6.86 24.64 -3.08
C THR A 24 -8.36 24.43 -3.33
N ASN A 25 -9.05 25.43 -3.91
CA ASN A 25 -10.46 25.29 -4.26
C ASN A 25 -10.66 24.55 -5.60
N ASN A 26 -9.60 24.47 -6.41
CA ASN A 26 -9.65 23.76 -7.68
C ASN A 26 -8.46 22.83 -7.90
N PRO A 27 -8.29 21.80 -7.06
CA PRO A 27 -7.17 20.83 -7.17
C PRO A 27 -7.25 19.97 -8.43
N ALA A 28 -8.41 19.96 -9.11
CA ALA A 28 -8.59 19.27 -10.37
C ALA A 28 -8.01 20.05 -11.58
N SER A 29 -7.69 21.35 -11.41
CA SER A 29 -7.10 22.17 -12.46
C SER A 29 -5.80 21.58 -13.00
N ALA A 30 -5.59 21.66 -14.32
CA ALA A 30 -4.33 21.27 -14.94
C ALA A 30 -3.13 22.11 -14.46
N ASN A 31 -3.38 23.32 -13.96
CA ASN A 31 -2.37 24.22 -13.42
C ASN A 31 -2.05 23.97 -11.95
N PHE A 32 -2.81 23.11 -11.27
CA PHE A 32 -2.57 22.82 -9.85
C PHE A 32 -1.23 22.09 -9.66
N HIS A 33 -0.41 22.58 -8.72
CA HIS A 33 0.95 22.09 -8.53
C HIS A 33 1.04 20.57 -8.30
N GLY A 34 0.08 19.97 -7.60
CA GLY A 34 0.08 18.52 -7.36
C GLY A 34 0.05 17.72 -8.66
N LYS A 35 -0.77 18.13 -9.64
CA LYS A 35 -0.79 17.49 -10.96
C LYS A 35 0.49 17.71 -11.76
N TYR A 36 1.04 18.92 -11.70
CA TYR A 36 2.30 19.21 -12.38
C TYR A 36 3.43 18.37 -11.80
N ILE A 37 3.53 18.27 -10.46
CA ILE A 37 4.56 17.50 -9.77
C ILE A 37 4.43 16.01 -10.13
N TYR A 38 3.22 15.48 -10.12
CA TYR A 38 2.98 14.10 -10.55
C TYR A 38 3.40 13.87 -12.01
N ASN A 39 2.84 14.65 -12.94
CA ASN A 39 3.01 14.39 -14.38
C ASN A 39 4.42 14.70 -14.90
N ASN A 40 5.15 15.64 -14.28
CA ASN A 40 6.41 16.15 -14.84
C ASN A 40 7.62 15.87 -13.95
N LYS A 41 7.41 15.53 -12.68
CA LYS A 41 8.49 15.33 -11.68
C LYS A 41 8.41 14.00 -10.99
N LEU A 42 7.34 13.20 -11.23
CA LEU A 42 7.07 11.95 -10.53
C LEU A 42 7.32 12.09 -9.02
N TRP A 43 6.76 13.14 -8.45
CA TRP A 43 6.87 13.54 -7.04
C TRP A 43 8.26 14.00 -6.56
N ASN A 44 9.27 14.07 -7.42
CA ASN A 44 10.58 14.59 -7.05
C ASN A 44 10.52 16.12 -6.85
N LEU A 45 10.73 16.56 -5.61
CA LEU A 45 10.65 17.97 -5.20
C LEU A 45 12.01 18.67 -5.14
N THR A 46 13.09 17.99 -5.52
CA THR A 46 14.47 18.49 -5.34
C THR A 46 14.69 19.85 -6.01
N GLU A 47 14.20 20.03 -7.24
CA GLU A 47 14.38 21.28 -7.98
C GLU A 47 13.64 22.46 -7.34
N CYS A 48 12.53 22.20 -6.64
CA CYS A 48 11.75 23.24 -5.98
C CYS A 48 12.56 23.95 -4.87
N ARG A 49 13.51 23.24 -4.26
CA ARG A 49 14.37 23.76 -3.18
C ARG A 49 15.21 24.95 -3.59
N THR A 50 15.56 25.07 -4.87
CA THR A 50 16.38 26.18 -5.39
C THR A 50 15.75 27.53 -5.08
N CYS A 51 14.43 27.63 -5.18
CA CYS A 51 13.69 28.88 -4.96
C CYS A 51 12.95 28.89 -3.62
N HIS A 52 12.41 27.74 -3.17
CA HIS A 52 11.57 27.64 -1.98
C HIS A 52 12.34 27.25 -0.70
N GLY A 53 13.68 27.11 -0.78
CA GLY A 53 14.54 26.73 0.33
C GLY A 53 14.62 25.22 0.55
N SER A 54 15.70 24.78 1.19
CA SER A 54 16.00 23.36 1.43
C SER A 54 14.93 22.65 2.26
N ASP A 55 14.22 23.40 3.09
CA ASP A 55 13.17 22.94 4.00
C ASP A 55 11.75 23.38 3.56
N TYR A 56 11.62 23.98 2.37
CA TYR A 56 10.38 24.48 1.78
C TYR A 56 9.66 25.58 2.58
N THR A 57 10.40 26.36 3.39
CA THR A 57 9.84 27.45 4.19
C THR A 57 9.76 28.79 3.46
N GLY A 58 10.14 28.84 2.18
CA GLY A 58 9.98 30.01 1.33
C GLY A 58 11.24 30.41 0.57
N GLY A 59 12.42 30.14 1.09
CA GLY A 59 13.69 30.43 0.43
C GLY A 59 13.77 31.89 -0.11
N THR A 60 14.24 32.05 -1.33
CA THR A 60 14.34 33.35 -2.00
C THR A 60 13.00 33.95 -2.46
N THR A 61 11.95 33.11 -2.54
CA THR A 61 10.61 33.57 -3.01
C THR A 61 9.72 34.05 -1.88
N GLY A 62 10.02 33.72 -0.63
CA GLY A 62 9.15 33.92 0.52
C GLY A 62 7.90 33.06 0.55
N SER A 63 7.64 32.25 -0.49
CA SER A 63 6.45 31.40 -0.59
C SER A 63 6.68 30.04 0.03
N SER A 64 6.09 29.80 1.20
CA SER A 64 6.26 28.57 1.97
C SER A 64 5.24 27.50 1.60
N CYS A 65 5.70 26.29 1.29
CA CYS A 65 4.83 25.12 1.13
C CYS A 65 4.15 24.74 2.46
N LYS A 66 4.81 24.99 3.59
CA LYS A 66 4.29 24.66 4.92
C LYS A 66 3.08 25.47 5.36
N THR A 67 2.73 26.52 4.63
CA THR A 67 1.47 27.26 4.85
C THR A 67 0.25 26.33 4.68
N CYS A 68 0.29 25.42 3.73
CA CYS A 68 -0.78 24.46 3.47
C CYS A 68 -0.39 23.03 3.91
N HIS A 69 0.88 22.62 3.69
CA HIS A 69 1.40 21.32 4.12
C HIS A 69 1.93 21.41 5.55
N THR A 70 1.02 21.41 6.51
CA THR A 70 1.29 21.73 7.92
C THR A 70 1.94 20.61 8.74
N SER A 71 2.15 19.42 8.16
CA SER A 71 2.89 18.35 8.86
C SER A 71 4.35 18.76 9.11
N SER A 72 5.03 18.12 10.06
CA SER A 72 6.44 18.39 10.38
C SER A 72 7.35 18.25 9.16
N SER A 73 7.09 17.25 8.31
CA SER A 73 7.82 17.01 7.06
C SER A 73 7.34 17.90 5.90
N GLY A 74 6.37 18.79 6.13
CA GLY A 74 5.83 19.68 5.08
C GLY A 74 5.30 18.92 3.87
N PRO A 75 5.67 19.35 2.64
CA PRO A 75 5.23 18.70 1.41
C PRO A 75 5.79 17.27 1.23
N GLN A 76 6.82 16.90 1.98
CA GLN A 76 7.43 15.57 1.96
C GLN A 76 6.79 14.60 2.97
N SER A 77 5.68 14.95 3.58
CA SER A 77 4.92 14.04 4.43
C SER A 77 4.36 12.89 3.59
N CYS A 78 4.46 11.67 4.10
CA CYS A 78 3.92 10.47 3.44
C CYS A 78 2.47 10.68 2.96
N ARG A 79 1.65 11.32 3.79
CA ARG A 79 0.24 11.60 3.51
C ARG A 79 -0.01 12.69 2.45
N THR A 80 1.00 13.40 2.02
CA THR A 80 0.86 14.37 0.93
C THR A 80 0.62 13.68 -0.41
N CYS A 81 1.28 12.55 -0.63
CA CYS A 81 1.23 11.79 -1.86
C CYS A 81 0.42 10.50 -1.73
N HIS A 82 0.56 9.82 -0.59
CA HIS A 82 -0.12 8.57 -0.29
C HIS A 82 -1.34 8.78 0.60
N GLY A 83 -2.33 7.90 0.43
CA GLY A 83 -3.50 7.87 1.28
C GLY A 83 -4.52 8.97 1.00
N GLY A 84 -5.63 8.85 1.68
CA GLY A 84 -6.79 9.72 1.58
C GLY A 84 -7.03 10.53 2.86
N THR A 85 -8.30 10.86 3.07
CA THR A 85 -8.78 11.59 4.24
C THR A 85 -8.80 10.75 5.52
N SER A 86 -8.57 9.44 5.43
CA SER A 86 -8.63 8.48 6.54
C SER A 86 -7.54 8.65 7.60
N GLY A 87 -6.54 9.48 7.34
CA GLY A 87 -5.46 9.70 8.31
C GLY A 87 -4.22 8.80 8.13
N HIS A 88 -4.26 7.87 7.20
CA HIS A 88 -3.18 6.91 6.93
C HIS A 88 -2.49 7.20 5.60
N ALA A 89 -1.24 6.75 5.46
CA ALA A 89 -0.43 6.94 4.25
C ALA A 89 -0.62 5.83 3.20
N ASN A 90 -1.50 4.87 3.46
CA ASN A 90 -1.82 3.80 2.53
C ASN A 90 -3.00 4.15 1.62
N PRO A 91 -3.18 3.51 0.47
CA PRO A 91 -4.42 3.57 -0.30
C PRO A 91 -5.67 3.18 0.52
N PRO A 92 -6.88 3.70 0.21
CA PRO A 92 -7.21 4.37 -1.04
C PRO A 92 -6.75 5.82 -1.04
N ARG A 93 -6.19 6.20 -1.95
CA ARG A 93 -5.84 7.11 -2.98
C ARG A 93 -4.46 6.74 -3.46
N ALA A 94 -4.38 6.19 -4.68
CA ALA A 94 -3.13 5.95 -5.38
C ALA A 94 -2.47 7.26 -5.80
N LEU A 95 -1.21 7.21 -6.22
CA LEU A 95 -0.45 8.39 -6.65
C LEU A 95 -1.09 9.15 -7.81
N ASN A 96 -1.81 8.46 -8.70
CA ASN A 96 -2.58 9.06 -9.79
C ASN A 96 -3.93 9.66 -9.36
N GLY A 97 -4.29 9.53 -8.08
CA GLY A 97 -5.53 10.02 -7.50
C GLY A 97 -6.68 9.02 -7.48
N ASP A 98 -6.52 7.82 -8.02
CA ASP A 98 -7.55 6.78 -8.02
C ASP A 98 -7.87 6.31 -6.61
N THR A 99 -9.15 5.94 -6.41
CA THR A 99 -9.65 5.44 -5.11
C THR A 99 -10.36 4.09 -5.22
N LEU A 100 -10.55 3.57 -6.42
CA LEU A 100 -11.24 2.31 -6.67
C LEU A 100 -10.29 1.13 -6.53
N THR A 101 -10.78 0.04 -5.95
CA THR A 101 -10.00 -1.22 -5.81
C THR A 101 -9.59 -1.83 -7.15
N SER A 102 -10.32 -1.53 -8.22
CA SER A 102 -9.95 -1.92 -9.59
C SER A 102 -8.70 -1.21 -10.13
N SER A 103 -8.24 -0.14 -9.48
CA SER A 103 -6.97 0.51 -9.80
C SER A 103 -5.80 -0.23 -9.17
N LEU A 104 -4.77 -0.49 -9.94
CA LEU A 104 -3.58 -1.23 -9.50
C LEU A 104 -2.91 -0.62 -8.26
N GLY A 105 -2.85 0.71 -8.19
CA GLY A 105 -2.25 1.43 -7.07
C GLY A 105 -3.12 1.46 -5.80
N VAL A 106 -4.40 1.07 -5.89
CA VAL A 106 -5.30 0.93 -4.75
C VAL A 106 -5.46 -0.54 -4.36
N GLY A 107 -5.95 -1.36 -5.28
CA GLY A 107 -6.13 -2.79 -5.08
C GLY A 107 -6.70 -3.17 -3.71
N MET A 108 -6.23 -4.28 -3.20
CA MET A 108 -6.68 -4.86 -1.93
C MET A 108 -5.91 -4.37 -0.69
N HIS A 109 -5.26 -3.19 -0.72
CA HIS A 109 -4.55 -2.68 0.46
C HIS A 109 -5.41 -2.68 1.72
N MET A 110 -6.65 -2.20 1.63
CA MET A 110 -7.53 -2.11 2.80
C MET A 110 -7.87 -3.49 3.38
N ALA A 111 -7.99 -4.51 2.54
CA ALA A 111 -8.25 -5.87 2.99
C ALA A 111 -7.07 -6.44 3.77
N HIS A 112 -5.82 -6.11 3.40
CA HIS A 112 -4.61 -6.58 4.07
C HIS A 112 -4.26 -5.77 5.30
N LEU A 113 -4.47 -4.46 5.26
CA LEU A 113 -4.01 -3.54 6.31
C LEU A 113 -5.03 -3.33 7.43
N TYR A 114 -6.33 -3.38 7.15
CA TYR A 114 -7.33 -2.97 8.14
C TYR A 114 -8.56 -3.87 8.25
N ASN A 115 -9.08 -4.37 7.13
CA ASN A 115 -10.37 -5.06 7.10
C ASN A 115 -10.22 -6.59 7.13
N THR A 116 -9.16 -7.08 7.73
CA THR A 116 -8.97 -8.51 7.81
C THR A 116 -9.89 -9.14 8.87
N ASN A 117 -10.73 -10.05 8.41
CA ASN A 117 -11.48 -10.94 9.29
C ASN A 117 -10.76 -12.27 9.51
N TRP A 118 -9.66 -12.51 8.77
CA TRP A 118 -9.01 -13.81 8.65
C TRP A 118 -7.63 -13.87 9.29
N SER A 119 -6.93 -12.74 9.38
CA SER A 119 -5.56 -12.68 9.89
C SER A 119 -5.31 -11.43 10.73
N ALA A 120 -4.14 -11.33 11.35
CA ALA A 120 -3.59 -10.08 11.81
C ALA A 120 -3.38 -9.11 10.62
N GLN A 121 -3.16 -7.83 10.95
CA GLN A 121 -2.77 -6.84 9.94
C GLN A 121 -1.41 -7.21 9.34
N VAL A 122 -1.29 -7.00 8.04
CA VAL A 122 -0.04 -7.18 7.32
C VAL A 122 0.68 -5.83 7.29
N GLU A 123 1.96 -5.82 7.62
CA GLU A 123 2.77 -4.60 7.58
C GLU A 123 3.20 -4.27 6.14
N CYS A 124 3.52 -3.01 5.89
CA CYS A 124 3.84 -2.55 4.53
C CYS A 124 5.05 -3.29 3.93
N GLU A 125 6.03 -3.59 4.78
CA GLU A 125 7.30 -4.23 4.45
C GLU A 125 7.13 -5.71 4.04
N GLU A 126 5.97 -6.30 4.27
CA GLU A 126 5.67 -7.64 3.77
C GLU A 126 5.46 -7.70 2.25
N CYS A 127 5.22 -6.55 1.62
CA CYS A 127 5.05 -6.45 0.17
C CYS A 127 5.96 -5.40 -0.47
N HIS A 128 6.37 -4.38 0.27
CA HIS A 128 7.14 -3.26 -0.23
C HIS A 128 8.53 -3.19 0.39
N THR A 129 9.49 -2.71 -0.37
CA THR A 129 10.81 -2.39 0.17
C THR A 129 10.69 -1.27 1.20
N ASP A 130 11.28 -1.47 2.38
CA ASP A 130 11.44 -0.41 3.37
C ASP A 130 12.46 0.63 2.89
N PHE A 131 12.24 1.89 3.25
CA PHE A 131 13.09 3.01 2.86
C PHE A 131 13.26 4.03 3.99
N ASN A 132 14.42 4.71 4.01
CA ASN A 132 14.80 5.67 5.04
C ASN A 132 14.38 7.10 4.65
N GLY A 133 13.07 7.34 4.53
CA GLY A 133 12.55 8.69 4.31
C GLY A 133 12.31 9.05 2.85
N PHE A 134 11.81 10.27 2.65
CA PHE A 134 11.30 10.74 1.36
C PHE A 134 12.32 10.68 0.22
N ALA A 135 13.55 11.06 0.48
CA ALA A 135 14.60 11.18 -0.54
C ALA A 135 15.43 9.89 -0.72
N ASP A 136 15.03 8.79 -0.09
CA ASP A 136 15.70 7.51 -0.27
C ASP A 136 15.65 7.09 -1.76
N PRO A 137 16.77 6.66 -2.36
CA PRO A 137 16.79 6.16 -3.74
C PRO A 137 15.83 5.00 -4.02
N LEU A 138 15.47 4.23 -3.00
CA LEU A 138 14.48 3.14 -3.09
C LEU A 138 13.03 3.65 -3.02
N HIS A 139 12.82 4.92 -2.65
CA HIS A 139 11.50 5.53 -2.59
C HIS A 139 11.26 6.49 -3.77
N ILE A 140 11.99 7.60 -3.79
CA ILE A 140 11.98 8.55 -4.90
C ILE A 140 13.42 8.70 -5.36
N GLY A 141 13.84 7.81 -6.23
CA GLY A 141 15.17 7.82 -6.82
C GLY A 141 15.41 9.03 -7.73
N PRO A 142 16.61 9.13 -8.29
CA PRO A 142 16.94 10.22 -9.22
C PRO A 142 16.13 10.19 -10.51
N GLN A 143 15.53 9.05 -10.84
CA GLN A 143 14.62 8.87 -11.98
C GLN A 143 13.44 7.99 -11.55
N PRO A 144 12.50 8.52 -10.76
CA PRO A 144 11.35 7.77 -10.32
C PRO A 144 10.48 7.37 -11.52
N ASP A 145 10.07 6.13 -11.58
CA ASP A 145 9.24 5.59 -12.68
C ASP A 145 7.75 5.53 -12.30
N GLY A 146 7.40 5.87 -11.07
CA GLY A 146 6.04 5.81 -10.55
C GLY A 146 5.52 4.39 -10.31
N ILE A 147 6.42 3.42 -10.24
CA ILE A 147 6.12 2.00 -10.03
C ILE A 147 6.59 1.63 -8.63
N ALA A 148 5.71 1.00 -7.86
CA ALA A 148 6.10 0.42 -6.58
C ALA A 148 6.78 -0.93 -6.82
N GLU A 149 7.96 -1.10 -6.24
CA GLU A 149 8.65 -2.38 -6.16
C GLU A 149 7.93 -3.30 -5.16
N ILE A 150 7.73 -4.54 -5.57
CA ILE A 150 7.21 -5.58 -4.68
C ILE A 150 8.37 -6.51 -4.30
N ASN A 151 8.71 -6.46 -3.03
CA ASN A 151 9.76 -7.27 -2.44
C ASN A 151 9.21 -7.99 -1.20
N PHE A 152 8.69 -9.18 -1.44
CA PHE A 152 8.01 -9.95 -0.38
C PHE A 152 8.87 -10.15 0.86
N GLY A 153 8.26 -9.93 2.02
CA GLY A 153 8.86 -10.04 3.34
C GLY A 153 8.89 -11.47 3.88
N PRO A 154 9.28 -11.62 5.16
CA PRO A 154 9.43 -12.92 5.82
C PRO A 154 8.14 -13.72 5.90
N LEU A 155 7.00 -13.09 6.21
CA LEU A 155 5.72 -13.77 6.36
C LEU A 155 5.26 -14.38 5.02
N ALA A 156 5.39 -13.64 3.93
CA ALA A 156 5.05 -14.14 2.59
C ALA A 156 5.89 -15.35 2.17
N LYS A 157 7.08 -15.49 2.76
CA LYS A 157 8.10 -16.54 2.49
C LYS A 157 8.19 -17.58 3.60
N ASP A 158 7.27 -17.60 4.56
CA ASP A 158 7.38 -18.51 5.69
C ASP A 158 7.44 -19.97 5.23
N SER A 159 8.50 -20.66 5.60
CA SER A 159 8.78 -22.05 5.27
C SER A 159 8.63 -23.02 6.44
N THR A 160 8.18 -22.54 7.58
CA THR A 160 8.07 -23.36 8.81
C THR A 160 7.06 -24.50 8.68
N HIS A 161 6.15 -24.42 7.71
CA HIS A 161 5.10 -25.39 7.45
C HIS A 161 5.37 -26.29 6.24
N GLY A 162 6.63 -26.64 6.01
CA GLY A 162 7.06 -27.74 5.15
C GLY A 162 7.14 -27.47 3.65
N THR A 163 6.74 -26.28 3.19
CA THR A 163 6.95 -25.79 1.83
C THR A 163 7.85 -24.57 1.91
N VAL A 164 8.69 -24.35 0.90
CA VAL A 164 9.47 -23.12 0.77
C VAL A 164 8.77 -22.23 -0.25
N PRO A 165 7.98 -21.24 0.17
CA PRO A 165 7.31 -20.36 -0.75
C PRO A 165 8.30 -19.55 -1.58
N ASN A 166 7.97 -19.35 -2.84
CA ASN A 166 8.70 -18.44 -3.74
C ASN A 166 7.70 -17.43 -4.32
N PRO A 167 7.33 -16.41 -3.55
CA PRO A 167 6.32 -15.45 -3.93
C PRO A 167 6.67 -14.73 -5.23
N VAL A 168 5.68 -14.60 -6.10
CA VAL A 168 5.81 -13.92 -7.39
C VAL A 168 4.70 -12.91 -7.55
N TRP A 169 5.06 -11.66 -7.80
CA TRP A 169 4.15 -10.63 -8.26
C TRP A 169 4.17 -10.54 -9.77
N ASN A 170 3.03 -10.71 -10.41
CA ASN A 170 2.86 -10.48 -11.83
C ASN A 170 2.05 -9.20 -12.06
N ARG A 171 2.75 -8.13 -12.41
CA ARG A 171 2.14 -6.83 -12.64
C ARG A 171 1.18 -6.82 -13.84
N GLY A 172 1.44 -7.65 -14.84
CA GLY A 172 0.67 -7.67 -16.09
C GLY A 172 -0.77 -8.15 -15.91
N ASN A 173 -0.98 -9.09 -15.00
CA ASN A 173 -2.32 -9.59 -14.64
C ASN A 173 -2.71 -9.29 -13.19
N ALA A 174 -1.90 -8.49 -12.49
CA ALA A 174 -2.13 -8.06 -11.11
C ALA A 174 -2.31 -9.24 -10.14
N THR A 175 -1.49 -10.30 -10.24
CA THR A 175 -1.62 -11.47 -9.37
C THR A 175 -0.42 -11.67 -8.46
N CYS A 176 -0.71 -12.15 -7.25
CA CYS A 176 0.28 -12.70 -6.32
C CYS A 176 0.18 -14.21 -6.30
N SER A 177 1.25 -14.91 -6.59
CA SER A 177 1.30 -16.38 -6.56
C SER A 177 2.41 -16.89 -5.65
N ASN A 178 2.29 -18.15 -5.21
CA ASN A 178 3.25 -18.82 -4.35
C ASN A 178 3.52 -18.10 -3.01
N VAL A 179 2.55 -17.39 -2.49
CA VAL A 179 2.64 -16.64 -1.23
C VAL A 179 2.15 -17.52 -0.08
N TYR A 180 2.90 -17.59 1.02
CA TYR A 180 2.50 -18.37 2.20
C TYR A 180 1.08 -18.04 2.66
N CYS A 181 0.79 -16.76 2.88
CA CYS A 181 -0.52 -16.30 3.35
C CYS A 181 -1.69 -16.70 2.44
N HIS A 182 -1.40 -17.00 1.17
CA HIS A 182 -2.39 -17.42 0.16
C HIS A 182 -2.39 -18.93 -0.08
N GLY A 183 -1.91 -19.70 0.90
CA GLY A 183 -2.01 -21.15 0.88
C GLY A 183 -0.78 -21.89 0.39
N ASN A 184 0.35 -21.24 0.14
CA ASN A 184 1.56 -21.93 -0.29
C ASN A 184 2.34 -22.51 0.93
N PHE A 185 1.74 -23.49 1.56
CA PHE A 185 2.32 -24.31 2.63
C PHE A 185 1.92 -25.78 2.43
N SER A 186 2.55 -26.70 3.13
CA SER A 186 2.54 -28.15 2.85
C SER A 186 1.14 -28.75 2.66
N ILE A 187 0.17 -28.31 3.43
CA ILE A 187 -1.23 -28.79 3.38
C ILE A 187 -2.19 -27.70 2.91
N GLY A 188 -1.65 -26.65 2.29
CA GLY A 188 -2.42 -25.51 1.81
C GLY A 188 -2.87 -25.66 0.35
N ASN A 189 -3.63 -24.69 -0.10
CA ASN A 189 -4.09 -24.57 -1.48
C ASN A 189 -3.02 -23.87 -2.34
N GLN A 190 -1.97 -24.61 -2.70
CA GLN A 190 -0.71 -24.08 -3.24
C GLN A 190 -0.82 -23.39 -4.60
N ASN A 191 -1.93 -23.51 -5.31
CA ASN A 191 -2.08 -22.97 -6.67
C ASN A 191 -2.87 -21.66 -6.69
N GLN A 192 -3.02 -20.98 -5.56
CA GLN A 192 -3.72 -19.72 -5.51
C GLN A 192 -2.89 -18.59 -6.11
N ALA A 193 -3.54 -17.82 -6.94
CA ALA A 193 -2.99 -16.60 -7.52
C ALA A 193 -4.06 -15.50 -7.52
N PRO A 194 -4.44 -14.98 -6.33
CA PRO A 194 -5.49 -13.97 -6.23
C PRO A 194 -5.14 -12.73 -7.03
N ILE A 195 -6.18 -12.14 -7.62
CA ILE A 195 -6.03 -10.93 -8.42
C ILE A 195 -6.10 -9.72 -7.48
N TRP A 196 -5.05 -8.95 -7.45
CA TRP A 196 -4.89 -7.79 -6.58
C TRP A 196 -6.00 -6.73 -6.72
N THR A 197 -6.57 -6.60 -7.90
CA THR A 197 -7.59 -5.59 -8.22
C THR A 197 -9.02 -6.14 -8.19
N ASN A 198 -9.20 -7.37 -7.72
CA ASN A 198 -10.50 -8.02 -7.63
C ASN A 198 -10.78 -8.42 -6.18
N GLU A 199 -11.92 -7.95 -5.66
CA GLU A 199 -12.38 -8.35 -4.34
C GLU A 199 -12.97 -9.76 -4.41
N GLU A 200 -12.20 -10.73 -3.95
CA GLU A 200 -12.63 -12.11 -3.86
C GLU A 200 -13.17 -12.41 -2.46
N THR A 201 -14.21 -13.24 -2.41
CA THR A 201 -14.73 -13.71 -1.12
C THR A 201 -13.76 -14.76 -0.55
N VAL A 202 -13.04 -14.39 0.52
CA VAL A 202 -12.21 -15.32 1.26
C VAL A 202 -13.09 -16.19 2.17
N VAL A 203 -12.87 -17.49 2.10
CA VAL A 203 -13.51 -18.49 2.96
C VAL A 203 -12.41 -19.40 3.53
N CYS A 204 -12.75 -20.24 4.50
CA CYS A 204 -11.77 -21.15 5.12
C CYS A 204 -11.02 -22.00 4.09
N GLY A 205 -11.67 -22.42 3.02
CA GLY A 205 -11.07 -23.21 1.94
C GLY A 205 -10.22 -22.41 0.95
N SER A 206 -10.10 -21.09 1.10
CA SER A 206 -9.29 -20.30 0.17
C SER A 206 -7.79 -20.55 0.36
N CYS A 207 -7.35 -20.69 1.60
CA CYS A 207 -5.92 -20.90 1.91
C CYS A 207 -5.62 -22.36 2.22
N HIS A 208 -6.53 -23.07 2.84
CA HIS A 208 -6.45 -24.49 3.12
C HIS A 208 -7.80 -25.13 2.82
N GLY A 209 -7.87 -26.45 2.67
CA GLY A 209 -9.11 -27.13 2.33
C GLY A 209 -10.24 -26.84 3.35
N ASP A 210 -11.48 -26.91 2.90
CA ASP A 210 -12.67 -26.65 3.71
C ASP A 210 -13.48 -27.95 3.89
N PRO A 211 -13.72 -28.40 5.11
CA PRO A 211 -14.47 -29.63 5.37
C PRO A 211 -15.95 -29.51 5.02
N VAL A 212 -16.47 -28.28 4.92
CA VAL A 212 -17.90 -28.04 4.74
C VAL A 212 -18.28 -27.98 3.26
N SER A 213 -17.42 -27.48 2.41
CA SER A 213 -17.74 -27.25 0.99
C SER A 213 -17.47 -28.46 0.10
N ASN A 214 -16.98 -29.55 0.66
CA ASN A 214 -16.57 -30.73 -0.11
C ASN A 214 -15.59 -30.37 -1.26
N ASN A 215 -14.89 -29.28 -1.10
CA ASN A 215 -13.91 -28.79 -2.07
C ASN A 215 -12.73 -29.75 -2.08
N PRO A 216 -12.44 -30.41 -3.20
CA PRO A 216 -11.37 -31.41 -3.29
C PRO A 216 -9.98 -30.79 -3.33
N THR A 217 -9.79 -29.65 -2.69
CA THR A 217 -8.46 -29.06 -2.58
C THR A 217 -7.55 -30.02 -1.85
N PRO A 218 -6.43 -30.44 -2.46
CA PRO A 218 -5.48 -31.31 -1.79
C PRO A 218 -4.98 -30.57 -0.56
N GLY A 219 -5.18 -31.14 0.59
CA GLY A 219 -4.58 -30.59 1.80
C GLY A 219 -5.50 -30.28 2.94
N PHE A 220 -6.76 -30.05 2.73
CA PHE A 220 -7.59 -30.04 3.91
C PHE A 220 -7.98 -31.42 4.28
N PRO A 221 -8.32 -31.50 5.49
CA PRO A 221 -8.36 -32.67 6.32
C PRO A 221 -9.15 -33.84 5.80
N ASN A 222 -9.81 -33.78 4.66
CA ASN A 222 -10.43 -34.94 4.01
C ASN A 222 -9.43 -35.99 3.50
N ASN A 223 -8.18 -35.61 3.32
CA ASN A 223 -7.09 -36.50 2.93
C ASN A 223 -6.06 -36.66 4.03
N VAL A 224 -6.31 -36.10 5.18
CA VAL A 224 -5.32 -36.05 6.21
C VAL A 224 -5.73 -36.97 7.32
N VAL A 225 -4.79 -37.69 7.68
CA VAL A 225 -4.54 -38.29 8.94
C VAL A 225 -5.43 -37.75 10.06
N GLU A 226 -6.15 -38.64 10.74
CA GLU A 226 -6.80 -38.29 12.01
C GLU A 226 -6.07 -37.15 12.73
N PRO A 227 -6.78 -36.18 13.31
CA PRO A 227 -8.18 -36.30 13.76
C PRO A 227 -9.23 -35.55 12.96
N HIS A 228 -8.97 -35.10 11.73
CA HIS A 228 -9.95 -34.36 10.94
C HIS A 228 -10.85 -35.30 10.13
N TYR A 229 -12.12 -35.33 10.45
CA TYR A 229 -13.08 -36.22 9.84
C TYR A 229 -14.02 -35.47 8.89
N SER A 230 -14.47 -36.10 7.84
CA SER A 230 -15.38 -35.55 6.80
C SER A 230 -16.74 -35.05 7.31
N PHE A 231 -17.11 -35.41 8.51
CA PHE A 231 -18.36 -34.97 9.16
C PHE A 231 -18.17 -33.70 10.01
N MET A 232 -16.97 -33.20 10.16
CA MET A 232 -16.71 -31.98 10.92
C MET A 232 -17.25 -30.78 10.16
N THR A 233 -17.78 -29.81 10.89
CA THR A 233 -18.26 -28.55 10.38
C THR A 233 -17.39 -27.43 10.92
N ILE A 234 -17.51 -26.24 10.33
CA ILE A 234 -16.77 -25.06 10.81
C ILE A 234 -17.00 -24.79 12.30
N THR A 235 -18.17 -25.12 12.82
CA THR A 235 -18.49 -25.02 14.25
C THR A 235 -17.84 -26.11 15.11
N SER A 236 -17.19 -27.09 14.52
CA SER A 236 -16.42 -28.12 15.23
C SER A 236 -14.96 -27.74 15.41
N CYS A 237 -14.45 -26.81 14.59
CA CYS A 237 -13.03 -26.41 14.61
C CYS A 237 -12.59 -25.89 15.99
N TYR A 238 -13.46 -25.19 16.70
CA TYR A 238 -13.14 -24.61 18.00
C TYR A 238 -12.82 -25.66 19.07
N ILE A 239 -13.28 -26.90 18.92
CA ILE A 239 -13.05 -27.97 19.90
C ILE A 239 -11.56 -28.23 20.10
N CYS A 240 -10.81 -28.21 19.01
CA CYS A 240 -9.35 -28.39 19.04
C CYS A 240 -8.60 -27.06 18.85
N HIS A 241 -9.16 -26.12 18.10
CA HIS A 241 -8.56 -24.85 17.73
C HIS A 241 -9.18 -23.65 18.46
N GLY A 242 -9.73 -23.86 19.65
CA GLY A 242 -10.46 -22.83 20.42
C GLY A 242 -9.62 -21.62 20.84
N SER A 243 -8.30 -21.70 20.79
CA SER A 243 -7.43 -20.55 20.95
C SER A 243 -7.38 -19.60 19.75
N VAL A 244 -7.87 -20.05 18.59
CA VAL A 244 -7.87 -19.32 17.32
C VAL A 244 -9.29 -19.05 16.84
N ILE A 245 -10.15 -20.07 16.87
CA ILE A 245 -11.50 -20.04 16.31
C ILE A 245 -12.51 -20.28 17.43
N GLY A 246 -13.56 -19.45 17.51
CA GLY A 246 -14.66 -19.59 18.44
C GLY A 246 -15.77 -20.55 17.93
N PRO A 247 -16.77 -20.84 18.81
CA PRO A 247 -17.84 -21.81 18.51
C PRO A 247 -18.71 -21.46 17.30
N THR A 248 -18.71 -20.20 16.88
CA THR A 248 -19.47 -19.71 15.72
C THR A 248 -18.62 -19.63 14.46
N GLY A 249 -17.39 -20.14 14.47
CA GLY A 249 -16.47 -20.07 13.34
C GLY A 249 -15.77 -18.72 13.16
N ASN A 250 -15.95 -17.79 14.09
CA ASN A 250 -15.23 -16.51 14.08
C ASN A 250 -13.84 -16.65 14.73
N PHE A 251 -12.87 -15.88 14.26
CA PHE A 251 -11.55 -15.83 14.88
C PHE A 251 -11.62 -15.12 16.23
N VAL A 252 -11.06 -15.75 17.27
CA VAL A 252 -10.92 -15.19 18.62
C VAL A 252 -9.52 -14.59 18.82
N ASP A 253 -8.53 -15.10 18.11
CA ASP A 253 -7.17 -14.57 18.10
C ASP A 253 -6.56 -14.69 16.70
N LYS A 254 -6.64 -13.63 15.94
CA LYS A 254 -6.14 -13.58 14.57
C LYS A 254 -4.61 -13.64 14.50
N THR A 255 -3.92 -13.25 15.56
CA THR A 255 -2.45 -13.26 15.60
C THR A 255 -1.88 -14.69 15.65
N LYS A 256 -2.72 -15.66 15.96
CA LYS A 256 -2.36 -17.08 15.96
C LYS A 256 -2.79 -17.82 14.70
N HIS A 257 -3.44 -17.13 13.78
CA HIS A 257 -3.97 -17.77 12.58
C HIS A 257 -3.01 -17.66 11.40
N VAL A 258 -2.19 -16.63 11.35
CA VAL A 258 -1.19 -16.45 10.28
C VAL A 258 0.18 -16.36 10.90
#